data_72738bf148a3d94e0104b05786e3c1b6
#
_entry.id   72738bf148a3d94e0104b05786e3c1b6
#
_cell.length_a   1.000
_cell.length_b   1.000
_cell.length_c   1.000
_cell.angle_alpha   90.00
_cell.angle_beta   90.00
_cell.angle_gamma   90.00
#
_symmetry.space_group_name_H-M   'P 1'
#
loop_
_entity.id
_entity.type
_entity.pdbx_description
1 polymer ?
#
loop_
_entity_poly.entity_id
_entity_poly.type
_entity_poly.pdbx_seq_one_letter_code
_entity_poly.pdbx_strand_id
1 'polypeptide(L)'
;MADEQSHVLSVNRAIGDQRRQPLTWRTRICFGVGHVLNDLCASMWFTYLLIYLHKVIKFSNASAGTLLLIGQVADALCTPLVGIESDKTGRFKYGRRKIWNLVGVASVTLSFPFVFNPCLGCENSEHWAQFIYYTPFIVIFQFGWAASQISHLSLIPELTDDEHEKCGLNAIR
;
A
#
# COMPACT_ATOMS: atom_id res chain seq x y z
N MET A 1 -44.30 -2.47 9.71
CA MET A 1 -43.71 -2.39 8.35
C MET A 1 -43.50 -0.96 7.86
N ALA A 2 -44.55 -0.07 7.85
CA ALA A 2 -44.38 1.33 7.40
C ALA A 2 -43.44 2.15 8.31
N ASP A 3 -43.49 1.93 9.61
CA ASP A 3 -42.70 2.65 10.63
C ASP A 3 -41.22 2.25 10.57
N GLU A 4 -40.90 0.99 10.35
CA GLU A 4 -39.55 0.46 10.17
C GLU A 4 -38.90 0.98 8.88
N GLN A 5 -39.68 1.09 7.83
CA GLN A 5 -39.24 1.62 6.55
C GLN A 5 -38.99 3.15 6.62
N SER A 6 -39.77 3.89 7.38
CA SER A 6 -39.56 5.32 7.62
C SER A 6 -38.30 5.56 8.47
N HIS A 7 -38.04 4.73 9.46
CA HIS A 7 -36.84 4.79 10.30
C HIS A 7 -35.57 4.49 9.48
N VAL A 8 -35.58 3.45 8.63
CA VAL A 8 -34.45 3.13 7.74
C VAL A 8 -34.16 4.26 6.75
N LEU A 9 -35.21 4.88 6.19
CA LEU A 9 -35.05 6.02 5.28
C LEU A 9 -34.48 7.26 5.99
N SER A 10 -34.90 7.53 7.23
CA SER A 10 -34.37 8.66 8.01
C SER A 10 -32.90 8.46 8.39
N VAL A 11 -32.53 7.25 8.79
CA VAL A 11 -31.12 6.88 9.09
C VAL A 11 -30.26 6.98 7.84
N ASN A 12 -30.71 6.46 6.70
CA ASN A 12 -29.96 6.55 5.43
C ASN A 12 -29.81 8.00 4.96
N ARG A 13 -30.82 8.85 5.16
CA ARG A 13 -30.74 10.28 4.84
C ARG A 13 -29.75 11.00 5.74
N ALA A 14 -29.73 10.72 7.04
CA ALA A 14 -28.80 11.29 8.00
C ALA A 14 -27.33 10.87 7.70
N ILE A 15 -27.11 9.60 7.32
CA ILE A 15 -25.81 9.11 6.90
C ILE A 15 -25.36 9.80 5.60
N GLY A 16 -26.25 9.96 4.61
CA GLY A 16 -25.96 10.65 3.36
C GLY A 16 -25.64 12.12 3.56
N ASP A 17 -26.31 12.79 4.50
CA ASP A 17 -26.05 14.20 4.82
C ASP A 17 -24.72 14.39 5.58
N GLN A 18 -24.37 13.47 6.47
CA GLN A 18 -23.05 13.45 7.13
C GLN A 18 -21.89 13.27 6.12
N ARG A 19 -22.06 12.47 5.08
CA ARG A 19 -21.04 12.25 4.05
C ARG A 19 -20.85 13.43 3.11
N ARG A 20 -21.81 14.35 3.04
CA ARG A 20 -21.76 15.59 2.24
C ARG A 20 -21.17 16.77 2.99
N GLN A 21 -20.93 16.65 4.31
CA GLN A 21 -20.30 17.72 5.07
C GLN A 21 -18.81 17.83 4.72
N PRO A 22 -18.25 19.05 4.66
CA PRO A 22 -16.82 19.23 4.38
C PRO A 22 -15.99 18.54 5.46
N LEU A 23 -14.99 17.79 5.01
CA LEU A 23 -14.10 17.06 5.90
C LEU A 23 -13.31 18.01 6.81
N THR A 24 -13.19 17.64 8.08
CA THR A 24 -12.38 18.41 9.02
C THR A 24 -10.92 18.43 8.58
N TRP A 25 -10.22 19.53 8.85
CA TRP A 25 -8.80 19.67 8.54
C TRP A 25 -7.95 18.54 9.17
N ARG A 26 -8.33 18.10 10.37
CA ARG A 26 -7.68 16.96 11.04
C ARG A 26 -7.77 15.68 10.22
N THR A 27 -8.94 15.36 9.68
CA THR A 27 -9.14 14.16 8.85
C THR A 27 -8.29 14.23 7.59
N ARG A 28 -8.21 15.39 6.95
CA ARG A 28 -7.38 15.60 5.76
C ARG A 28 -5.89 15.40 6.05
N ILE A 29 -5.37 15.98 7.14
CA ILE A 29 -3.97 15.79 7.55
C ILE A 29 -3.69 14.32 7.88
N CYS A 30 -4.54 13.67 8.69
CA CYS A 30 -4.36 12.27 9.04
C CYS A 30 -4.36 11.36 7.81
N PHE A 31 -5.20 11.66 6.82
CA PHE A 31 -5.22 10.95 5.56
C PHE A 31 -3.90 11.15 4.79
N GLY A 32 -3.44 12.40 4.61
CA GLY A 32 -2.19 12.70 3.91
C GLY A 32 -0.97 12.05 4.57
N VAL A 33 -0.84 12.18 5.90
CA VAL A 33 0.26 11.56 6.67
C VAL A 33 0.27 10.04 6.54
N GLY A 34 -0.91 9.41 6.43
CA GLY A 34 -1.03 7.95 6.23
C GLY A 34 -0.40 7.45 4.93
N HIS A 35 -0.15 8.32 3.93
CA HIS A 35 0.47 7.95 2.66
C HIS A 35 1.99 8.17 2.60
N VAL A 36 2.55 8.94 3.52
CA VAL A 36 3.98 9.33 3.52
C VAL A 36 4.92 8.12 3.47
N LEU A 37 4.63 7.06 4.24
CA LEU A 37 5.43 5.84 4.21
C LEU A 37 5.49 5.23 2.80
N ASN A 38 4.34 5.20 2.12
CA ASN A 38 4.23 4.64 0.78
C ASN A 38 5.07 5.43 -0.24
N ASP A 39 5.05 6.76 -0.16
CA ASP A 39 5.83 7.62 -1.06
C ASP A 39 7.33 7.55 -0.79
N LEU A 40 7.73 7.45 0.47
CA LEU A 40 9.14 7.22 0.84
C LEU A 40 9.64 5.89 0.29
N CYS A 41 8.87 4.81 0.44
CA CYS A 41 9.21 3.50 -0.10
C CYS A 41 9.30 3.52 -1.63
N ALA A 42 8.37 4.20 -2.31
CA ALA A 42 8.40 4.38 -3.75
C ALA A 42 9.67 5.13 -4.19
N SER A 43 10.01 6.23 -3.52
CA SER A 43 11.22 7.00 -3.81
C SER A 43 12.48 6.16 -3.66
N MET A 44 12.59 5.37 -2.59
CA MET A 44 13.72 4.46 -2.36
C MET A 44 13.78 3.36 -3.43
N TRP A 45 12.65 2.78 -3.79
CA TRP A 45 12.56 1.74 -4.82
C TRP A 45 13.02 2.24 -6.19
N PHE A 46 12.45 3.33 -6.68
CA PHE A 46 12.72 3.80 -8.04
C PHE A 46 14.06 4.54 -8.18
N THR A 47 14.54 5.19 -7.12
CA THR A 47 15.75 6.01 -7.20
C THR A 47 17.00 5.24 -6.75
N TYR A 48 16.89 4.47 -5.66
CA TYR A 48 18.08 3.93 -4.98
C TYR A 48 18.30 2.44 -5.16
N LEU A 49 17.25 1.63 -5.36
CA LEU A 49 17.41 0.17 -5.37
C LEU A 49 18.37 -0.31 -6.46
N LEU A 50 18.25 0.19 -7.69
CA LEU A 50 19.14 -0.21 -8.78
C LEU A 50 20.59 0.15 -8.46
N ILE A 51 20.80 1.37 -7.95
CA ILE A 51 22.14 1.84 -7.57
C ILE A 51 22.70 0.99 -6.44
N TYR A 52 21.90 0.69 -5.42
CA TYR A 52 22.26 -0.15 -4.29
C TYR A 52 22.68 -1.56 -4.75
N LEU A 53 21.86 -2.24 -5.52
CA LEU A 53 22.14 -3.58 -6.03
C LEU A 53 23.38 -3.62 -6.92
N HIS A 54 23.61 -2.59 -7.74
CA HIS A 54 24.75 -2.53 -8.64
C HIS A 54 26.05 -2.07 -7.95
N LYS A 55 26.00 -1.03 -7.10
CA LYS A 55 27.20 -0.41 -6.50
C LYS A 55 27.60 -1.04 -5.18
N VAL A 56 26.63 -1.41 -4.34
CA VAL A 56 26.89 -1.95 -2.99
C VAL A 56 26.97 -3.46 -3.03
N ILE A 57 25.98 -4.12 -3.59
CA ILE A 57 25.92 -5.60 -3.70
C ILE A 57 26.80 -6.11 -4.86
N LYS A 58 27.18 -5.23 -5.79
CA LYS A 58 28.01 -5.53 -6.97
C LYS A 58 27.37 -6.52 -7.96
N PHE A 59 26.06 -6.55 -8.03
CA PHE A 59 25.36 -7.30 -9.05
C PHE A 59 25.66 -6.76 -10.45
N SER A 60 25.64 -7.63 -11.46
CA SER A 60 25.65 -7.23 -12.86
C SER A 60 24.39 -6.39 -13.16
N ASN A 61 24.48 -5.52 -14.17
CA ASN A 61 23.31 -4.74 -14.60
C ASN A 61 22.12 -5.63 -14.96
N ALA A 62 22.38 -6.82 -15.55
CA ALA A 62 21.34 -7.79 -15.88
C ALA A 62 20.68 -8.35 -14.63
N SER A 63 21.45 -8.78 -13.61
CA SER A 63 20.90 -9.33 -12.37
C SER A 63 20.10 -8.29 -11.58
N ALA A 64 20.63 -7.07 -11.45
CA ALA A 64 19.93 -5.99 -10.77
C ALA A 64 18.62 -5.59 -11.51
N GLY A 65 18.68 -5.49 -12.85
CA GLY A 65 17.51 -5.22 -13.66
C GLY A 65 16.46 -6.33 -13.60
N THR A 66 16.88 -7.59 -13.52
CA THR A 66 15.97 -8.74 -13.37
C THR A 66 15.25 -8.70 -12.01
N LEU A 67 15.94 -8.35 -10.91
CA LEU A 67 15.30 -8.18 -9.60
C LEU A 67 14.25 -7.06 -9.60
N LEU A 68 14.56 -5.93 -10.25
CA LEU A 68 13.56 -4.88 -10.42
C LEU A 68 12.37 -5.36 -11.24
N LEU A 69 12.62 -6.09 -12.35
CA LEU A 69 11.53 -6.64 -13.18
C LEU A 69 10.66 -7.61 -12.39
N ILE A 70 11.25 -8.50 -11.60
CA ILE A 70 10.51 -9.41 -10.71
C ILE A 70 9.62 -8.60 -9.75
N GLY A 71 10.16 -7.55 -9.17
CA GLY A 71 9.38 -6.65 -8.31
C GLY A 71 8.22 -5.99 -9.05
N GLN A 72 8.43 -5.46 -10.24
CA GLN A 72 7.36 -4.84 -11.03
C GLN A 72 6.26 -5.83 -11.44
N VAL A 73 6.65 -7.05 -11.81
CA VAL A 73 5.68 -8.13 -12.11
C VAL A 73 4.91 -8.51 -10.84
N ALA A 74 5.57 -8.62 -9.70
CA ALA A 74 4.91 -8.89 -8.43
C ALA A 74 3.89 -7.78 -8.07
N ASP A 75 4.26 -6.51 -8.21
CA ASP A 75 3.36 -5.37 -7.99
C ASP A 75 2.15 -5.43 -8.93
N ALA A 76 2.38 -5.63 -10.23
CA ALA A 76 1.34 -5.71 -11.24
C ALA A 76 0.32 -6.84 -10.97
N LEU A 77 0.76 -7.95 -10.38
CA LEU A 77 -0.12 -9.06 -9.99
C LEU A 77 -0.80 -8.81 -8.63
N CYS A 78 -0.07 -8.28 -7.66
CA CYS A 78 -0.58 -8.06 -6.31
C CYS A 78 -1.63 -6.95 -6.26
N THR A 79 -1.47 -5.88 -7.03
CA THR A 79 -2.39 -4.73 -7.05
C THR A 79 -3.84 -5.13 -7.34
N PRO A 80 -4.19 -5.83 -8.44
CA PRO A 80 -5.56 -6.26 -8.67
C PRO A 80 -6.03 -7.34 -7.68
N LEU A 81 -5.14 -8.25 -7.26
CA LEU A 81 -5.49 -9.29 -6.28
C LEU A 81 -5.88 -8.68 -4.94
N VAL A 82 -5.09 -7.76 -4.42
CA VAL A 82 -5.39 -7.04 -3.18
C VAL A 82 -6.69 -6.23 -3.32
N GLY A 83 -6.91 -5.58 -4.46
CA GLY A 83 -8.15 -4.85 -4.74
C GLY A 83 -9.36 -5.76 -4.58
N ILE A 84 -9.38 -6.89 -5.28
CA ILE A 84 -10.48 -7.87 -5.26
C ILE A 84 -10.66 -8.48 -3.85
N GLU A 85 -9.58 -8.92 -3.22
CA GLU A 85 -9.65 -9.55 -1.90
C GLU A 85 -10.05 -8.56 -0.80
N SER A 86 -9.58 -7.32 -0.87
CA SER A 86 -9.99 -6.28 0.09
C SER A 86 -11.48 -5.94 -0.02
N ASP A 87 -12.07 -6.06 -1.21
CA ASP A 87 -13.51 -5.86 -1.42
C ASP A 87 -14.35 -7.04 -0.93
N LYS A 88 -13.86 -8.27 -1.07
CA LYS A 88 -14.50 -9.50 -0.59
C LYS A 88 -14.37 -9.70 0.92
N THR A 89 -13.35 -9.11 1.53
CA THR A 89 -13.09 -9.26 2.95
C THR A 89 -14.29 -8.77 3.77
N GLY A 90 -14.83 -9.64 4.62
CA GLY A 90 -15.99 -9.34 5.47
C GLY A 90 -15.75 -8.16 6.42
N ARG A 91 -16.82 -7.67 7.06
CA ARG A 91 -16.75 -6.60 8.05
C ARG A 91 -16.03 -7.07 9.32
N PHE A 92 -14.74 -6.79 9.41
CA PHE A 92 -14.00 -6.93 10.66
C PHE A 92 -14.29 -5.75 11.59
N LYS A 93 -14.12 -5.99 12.91
CA LYS A 93 -14.33 -5.00 13.97
C LYS A 93 -13.55 -3.68 13.77
N TYR A 94 -12.41 -3.74 13.07
CA TYR A 94 -11.54 -2.59 12.76
C TYR A 94 -11.76 -1.98 11.37
N GLY A 95 -12.67 -2.54 10.56
CA GLY A 95 -12.88 -2.13 9.17
C GLY A 95 -11.95 -2.87 8.19
N ARG A 96 -12.54 -3.35 7.10
CA ARG A 96 -11.83 -4.17 6.08
C ARG A 96 -10.60 -3.49 5.48
N ARG A 97 -10.70 -2.21 5.11
CA ARG A 97 -9.60 -1.45 4.49
C ARG A 97 -8.43 -1.25 5.45
N LYS A 98 -8.72 -0.99 6.73
CA LYS A 98 -7.68 -0.77 7.75
C LYS A 98 -6.84 -2.01 8.01
N ILE A 99 -7.43 -3.21 7.93
CA ILE A 99 -6.69 -4.48 8.10
C ILE A 99 -5.72 -4.67 6.95
N TRP A 100 -6.14 -4.47 5.70
CA TRP A 100 -5.28 -4.60 4.55
C TRP A 100 -4.15 -3.56 4.55
N ASN A 101 -4.44 -2.34 4.98
CA ASN A 101 -3.40 -1.32 5.19
C ASN A 101 -2.39 -1.76 6.25
N LEU A 102 -2.86 -2.28 7.40
CA LEU A 102 -1.97 -2.78 8.45
C LEU A 102 -1.09 -3.93 7.96
N VAL A 103 -1.66 -4.89 7.24
CA VAL A 103 -0.90 -6.00 6.62
C VAL A 103 0.14 -5.45 5.64
N GLY A 104 -0.24 -4.47 4.81
CA GLY A 104 0.65 -3.80 3.88
C GLY A 104 1.83 -3.14 4.57
N VAL A 105 1.56 -2.27 5.55
CA VAL A 105 2.59 -1.58 6.33
C VAL A 105 3.50 -2.56 7.07
N ALA A 106 2.95 -3.60 7.69
CA ALA A 106 3.74 -4.64 8.37
C ALA A 106 4.66 -5.38 7.39
N SER A 107 4.15 -5.77 6.21
CA SER A 107 4.94 -6.44 5.17
C SER A 107 6.08 -5.57 4.66
N VAL A 108 5.82 -4.28 4.40
CA VAL A 108 6.86 -3.31 4.01
C VAL A 108 7.90 -3.16 5.12
N THR A 109 7.47 -2.92 6.36
CA THR A 109 8.39 -2.70 7.50
C THR A 109 9.28 -3.91 7.76
N LEU A 110 8.76 -5.12 7.59
CA LEU A 110 9.54 -6.35 7.78
C LEU A 110 10.48 -6.63 6.61
N SER A 111 10.09 -6.38 5.37
CA SER A 111 10.91 -6.70 4.19
C SER A 111 11.93 -5.62 3.84
N PHE A 112 11.62 -4.34 4.06
CA PHE A 112 12.46 -3.21 3.69
C PHE A 112 13.91 -3.28 4.20
N PRO A 113 14.17 -3.62 5.48
CA PRO A 113 15.53 -3.76 5.97
C PRO A 113 16.34 -4.84 5.22
N PHE A 114 15.71 -5.93 4.80
CA PHE A 114 16.38 -7.01 4.09
C PHE A 114 16.66 -6.68 2.62
N VAL A 115 15.85 -5.79 2.02
CA VAL A 115 16.07 -5.31 0.64
C VAL A 115 17.25 -4.34 0.56
N PHE A 116 17.44 -3.50 1.58
CA PHE A 116 18.45 -2.43 1.61
C PHE A 116 19.65 -2.69 2.55
N ASN A 117 19.79 -3.91 3.04
CA ASN A 117 20.99 -4.34 3.77
C ASN A 117 21.71 -5.48 3.03
N PRO A 118 23.02 -5.66 3.23
CA PRO A 118 23.74 -6.80 2.72
C PRO A 118 23.10 -8.11 3.17
N CYS A 119 23.27 -9.15 2.35
CA CYS A 119 22.74 -10.47 2.63
C CYS A 119 23.26 -11.02 3.96
N LEU A 120 22.36 -11.25 4.92
CA LEU A 120 22.73 -11.81 6.22
C LEU A 120 23.23 -13.25 6.07
N GLY A 121 24.53 -13.46 6.30
CA GLY A 121 25.16 -14.80 6.25
C GLY A 121 25.51 -15.28 4.85
N CYS A 122 25.29 -14.50 3.78
CA CYS A 122 25.68 -14.85 2.41
C CYS A 122 26.54 -13.77 1.73
N GLU A 123 27.21 -12.92 2.50
CA GLU A 123 28.05 -11.82 1.97
C GLU A 123 29.18 -12.30 1.04
N ASN A 124 29.75 -13.46 1.34
CA ASN A 124 30.83 -14.09 0.57
C ASN A 124 30.35 -15.20 -0.38
N SER A 125 29.03 -15.33 -0.55
CA SER A 125 28.45 -16.37 -1.39
C SER A 125 28.41 -15.94 -2.85
N GLU A 126 28.25 -16.92 -3.74
CA GLU A 126 28.04 -16.72 -5.17
C GLU A 126 26.87 -15.74 -5.43
N HIS A 127 26.97 -14.93 -6.48
CA HIS A 127 25.94 -13.94 -6.82
C HIS A 127 24.54 -14.52 -6.99
N TRP A 128 24.41 -15.77 -7.45
CA TRP A 128 23.11 -16.44 -7.58
C TRP A 128 22.44 -16.72 -6.23
N ALA A 129 23.24 -17.05 -5.19
CA ALA A 129 22.70 -17.27 -3.85
C ALA A 129 22.17 -15.96 -3.24
N GLN A 130 22.89 -14.87 -3.43
CA GLN A 130 22.44 -13.53 -3.04
C GLN A 130 21.18 -13.12 -3.81
N PHE A 131 21.12 -13.42 -5.11
CA PHE A 131 19.93 -13.16 -5.95
C PHE A 131 18.69 -13.89 -5.41
N ILE A 132 18.82 -15.17 -5.04
CA ILE A 132 17.73 -15.95 -4.41
C ILE A 132 17.33 -15.36 -3.07
N TYR A 133 18.29 -14.85 -2.29
CA TYR A 133 17.99 -14.19 -1.02
C TYR A 133 17.13 -12.92 -1.19
N TYR A 134 17.48 -12.03 -2.12
CA TYR A 134 16.75 -10.78 -2.31
C TYR A 134 15.36 -10.96 -2.92
N THR A 135 15.17 -11.96 -3.77
CA THR A 135 13.92 -12.18 -4.50
C THR A 135 12.67 -12.24 -3.60
N PRO A 136 12.59 -13.08 -2.54
CA PRO A 136 11.41 -13.17 -1.70
C PRO A 136 11.14 -11.86 -0.94
N PHE A 137 12.16 -11.16 -0.47
CA PHE A 137 11.97 -9.88 0.23
C PHE A 137 11.44 -8.80 -0.71
N ILE A 138 11.90 -8.77 -1.95
CA ILE A 138 11.39 -7.88 -2.99
C ILE A 138 9.91 -8.17 -3.28
N VAL A 139 9.53 -9.44 -3.41
CA VAL A 139 8.13 -9.83 -3.65
C VAL A 139 7.23 -9.46 -2.46
N ILE A 140 7.68 -9.73 -1.23
CA ILE A 140 6.94 -9.34 -0.01
C ILE A 140 6.82 -7.82 0.11
N PHE A 141 7.89 -7.08 -0.21
CA PHE A 141 7.88 -5.63 -0.23
C PHE A 141 6.83 -5.09 -1.21
N GLN A 142 6.80 -5.60 -2.45
CA GLN A 142 5.86 -5.16 -3.47
C GLN A 142 4.41 -5.51 -3.11
N PHE A 143 4.17 -6.71 -2.57
CA PHE A 143 2.86 -7.05 -2.03
C PHE A 143 2.42 -6.07 -0.92
N GLY A 144 3.31 -5.79 0.04
CA GLY A 144 3.02 -4.86 1.12
C GLY A 144 2.76 -3.44 0.64
N TRP A 145 3.52 -2.99 -0.34
CA TRP A 145 3.35 -1.68 -0.97
C TRP A 145 2.01 -1.58 -1.70
N ALA A 146 1.68 -2.56 -2.55
CA ALA A 146 0.38 -2.64 -3.23
C ALA A 146 -0.79 -2.66 -2.22
N ALA A 147 -0.69 -3.48 -1.16
CA ALA A 147 -1.73 -3.58 -0.14
C ALA A 147 -1.94 -2.26 0.62
N SER A 148 -0.87 -1.58 1.01
CA SER A 148 -0.94 -0.28 1.67
C SER A 148 -1.55 0.78 0.74
N GLN A 149 -1.08 0.87 -0.50
CA GLN A 149 -1.54 1.86 -1.47
C GLN A 149 -3.02 1.69 -1.82
N ILE A 150 -3.44 0.49 -2.21
CA ILE A 150 -4.83 0.20 -2.60
C ILE A 150 -5.78 0.42 -1.43
N SER A 151 -5.42 -0.06 -0.24
CA SER A 151 -6.25 0.12 0.95
C SER A 151 -6.42 1.59 1.33
N HIS A 152 -5.35 2.38 1.24
CA HIS A 152 -5.38 3.80 1.54
C HIS A 152 -6.23 4.57 0.53
N LEU A 153 -6.06 4.33 -0.77
CA LEU A 153 -6.86 4.95 -1.84
C LEU A 153 -8.35 4.61 -1.71
N SER A 154 -8.66 3.38 -1.36
CA SER A 154 -10.03 2.92 -1.18
C SER A 154 -10.76 3.57 0.01
N LEU A 155 -10.05 4.28 0.90
CA LEU A 155 -10.68 5.08 1.96
C LEU A 155 -11.34 6.36 1.44
N ILE A 156 -10.88 6.91 0.30
CA ILE A 156 -11.41 8.19 -0.23
C ILE A 156 -12.93 8.14 -0.43
N PRO A 157 -13.50 7.16 -1.16
CA PRO A 157 -14.95 7.07 -1.32
C PRO A 157 -15.70 6.66 -0.06
N GLU A 158 -15.01 6.15 0.97
CA GLU A 158 -15.61 5.86 2.27
C GLU A 158 -15.68 7.11 3.17
N LEU A 159 -14.79 8.08 2.96
CA LEU A 159 -14.71 9.32 3.76
C LEU A 159 -15.70 10.39 3.27
N THR A 160 -15.93 10.49 1.97
CA THR A 160 -16.81 11.51 1.40
C THR A 160 -17.41 11.07 0.07
N ASP A 161 -18.65 11.52 -0.19
CA ASP A 161 -19.32 11.36 -1.48
C ASP A 161 -19.13 12.60 -2.39
N ASP A 162 -18.61 13.71 -1.85
CA ASP A 162 -18.37 14.95 -2.58
C ASP A 162 -17.12 14.83 -3.47
N GLU A 163 -17.29 15.02 -4.78
CA GLU A 163 -16.21 14.93 -5.77
C GLU A 163 -15.11 15.99 -5.54
N HIS A 164 -15.47 17.18 -5.06
CA HIS A 164 -14.49 18.22 -4.76
C HIS A 164 -13.60 17.83 -3.55
N GLU A 165 -14.20 17.26 -2.52
CA GLU A 165 -13.48 16.73 -1.37
C GLU A 165 -12.58 15.54 -1.74
N LYS A 166 -13.05 14.63 -2.62
CA LYS A 166 -12.24 13.52 -3.14
C LYS A 166 -11.01 14.02 -3.88
N CYS A 167 -11.19 15.05 -4.72
CA CYS A 167 -10.10 15.72 -5.43
C CYS A 167 -9.11 16.35 -4.43
N GLY A 168 -9.63 17.05 -3.40
CA GLY A 168 -8.83 17.65 -2.34
C GLY A 168 -7.99 16.61 -1.54
N LEU A 169 -8.57 15.46 -1.21
CA LEU A 169 -7.85 14.37 -0.54
C LEU A 169 -6.73 13.80 -1.42
N ASN A 170 -6.98 13.64 -2.72
CA ASN A 170 -5.95 13.20 -3.66
C ASN A 170 -4.82 14.22 -3.82
N ALA A 171 -5.08 15.52 -3.65
CA ALA A 171 -4.08 16.57 -3.75
C ALA A 171 -3.19 16.72 -2.50
N ILE A 172 -3.67 16.27 -1.34
CA ILE A 172 -2.94 16.35 -0.05
C ILE A 172 -2.04 15.12 0.18
N ARG A 173 -2.25 14.07 -0.56
CA ARG A 173 -1.55 12.78 -0.49
C ARG A 173 -0.11 12.81 -0.98
#